data_684fec463bc3a159268161419dd96a73
#
_entry.id   684fec463bc3a159268161419dd96a73
#
_cell.length_a   1.000
_cell.length_b   1.000
_cell.length_c   1.000
_cell.angle_alpha   90.00
_cell.angle_beta   90.00
_cell.angle_gamma   90.00
#
_symmetry.space_group_name_H-M   'P 1'
#
loop_
_entity.id
_entity.type
_entity.pdbx_description
1 polymer ?
#
loop_
_entity_poly.entity_id
_entity_poly.type
_entity_poly.pdbx_seq_one_letter_code
_entity_poly.pdbx_strand_id
1 'polypeptide(L)'
;MRKWRNVKKQILGQTSMYDRHPCEEGRGKDISMKVNVYVASAFSKDDMGGNRAGVVLGETKLNKAEKTAIAYQLGYSETAFVLKSGKADFKLEYFTPTGEVPLCGHATVGTFAVLRHLHRLDKPCHAIETKSGILRVTASGDGLILMEQNAPRFYETLNKDDLQRCFPTDILAHDMPIQIVSTGLKDILVPVSSPEALERMIPDFAAVSRLSREKDCVGVHAFSLVREAGEGGLTAVCRNFAPLYGIKEESATGTSNCALACYLYRYGLKQPGYVFEQGRNLNSISRIYVRVEGGDDAVSGVSVGGYGYVEGSKTAAV
;
A
#
# COMPACT_ATOMS: atom_id res chain seq x y z
N MET A 1 -1.27 14.44 14.14
CA MET A 1 -1.04 13.49 15.24
C MET A 1 -2.31 13.06 16.00
N ARG A 2 -3.23 13.94 16.45
CA ARG A 2 -4.46 13.52 17.16
C ARG A 2 -5.45 12.68 16.33
N LYS A 3 -5.57 12.88 15.03
CA LYS A 3 -6.50 12.13 14.15
C LYS A 3 -6.15 10.64 13.99
N TRP A 4 -4.87 10.27 14.02
CA TRP A 4 -4.41 8.88 13.89
C TRP A 4 -4.53 8.07 15.19
N ARG A 5 -4.50 8.71 16.36
CA ARG A 5 -4.75 7.99 17.64
C ARG A 5 -6.16 7.41 17.72
N ASN A 6 -7.14 8.04 17.09
CA ASN A 6 -8.52 7.53 17.09
C ASN A 6 -8.71 6.31 16.18
N VAL A 7 -7.96 6.21 15.06
CA VAL A 7 -7.96 5.01 14.23
C VAL A 7 -7.32 3.82 14.99
N LYS A 8 -6.23 4.07 15.75
CA LYS A 8 -5.64 3.05 16.65
C LYS A 8 -6.62 2.49 17.69
N LYS A 9 -7.50 3.32 18.26
CA LYS A 9 -8.48 2.86 19.25
C LYS A 9 -9.63 2.04 18.66
N GLN A 10 -10.01 2.29 17.41
CA GLN A 10 -11.08 1.55 16.75
C GLN A 10 -10.66 0.13 16.32
N ILE A 11 -9.40 -0.08 16.01
CA ILE A 11 -8.88 -1.40 15.57
C ILE A 11 -8.58 -2.33 16.76
N LEU A 12 -8.23 -1.77 17.94
CA LEU A 12 -7.83 -2.55 19.11
C LEU A 12 -8.97 -2.86 20.09
N GLY A 13 -10.22 -2.44 19.82
CA GLY A 13 -11.34 -2.47 20.74
C GLY A 13 -12.36 -3.61 20.57
N GLN A 14 -12.18 -4.53 19.63
CA GLN A 14 -13.19 -5.57 19.38
C GLN A 14 -12.60 -6.97 19.31
N THR A 15 -12.27 -7.52 20.46
CA THR A 15 -12.22 -8.97 20.67
C THR A 15 -13.12 -9.31 21.85
N SER A 16 -14.17 -10.08 21.59
CA SER A 16 -15.08 -10.84 22.46
C SER A 16 -16.54 -10.41 22.37
N MET A 17 -17.33 -11.29 21.80
CA MET A 17 -18.59 -11.86 22.27
C MET A 17 -19.42 -12.36 21.08
N TYR A 18 -19.37 -13.66 20.88
CA TYR A 18 -20.44 -14.38 20.18
C TYR A 18 -21.41 -14.86 21.22
N ASP A 19 -22.57 -14.22 21.30
CA ASP A 19 -23.75 -14.80 21.91
C ASP A 19 -24.86 -14.90 20.85
N ARG A 20 -25.40 -16.12 20.73
CA ARG A 20 -26.46 -16.48 19.78
C ARG A 20 -27.80 -16.18 20.43
N HIS A 21 -28.64 -15.44 19.73
CA HIS A 21 -30.08 -15.54 19.90
C HIS A 21 -30.79 -15.73 18.56
N PRO A 22 -31.80 -16.60 18.47
CA PRO A 22 -32.51 -16.86 17.24
C PRO A 22 -33.56 -15.77 17.02
N CYS A 23 -33.61 -15.16 15.85
CA CYS A 23 -34.71 -14.29 15.45
C CYS A 23 -35.56 -14.95 14.39
N GLU A 24 -36.84 -14.78 14.62
CA GLU A 24 -37.98 -15.32 13.92
C GLU A 24 -38.07 -14.91 12.43
N GLU A 25 -38.67 -15.81 11.67
CA GLU A 25 -38.96 -15.69 10.23
C GLU A 25 -39.96 -14.57 9.94
N GLY A 26 -39.46 -13.50 9.28
CA GLY A 26 -40.28 -12.57 8.52
C GLY A 26 -39.92 -12.67 7.06
N ARG A 27 -40.72 -13.37 6.22
CA ARG A 27 -40.55 -13.42 4.76
C ARG A 27 -40.87 -12.08 4.13
N GLY A 28 -39.92 -11.15 4.18
CA GLY A 28 -39.83 -10.07 3.23
C GLY A 28 -38.93 -10.53 2.07
N LYS A 29 -39.33 -10.33 0.82
CA LYS A 29 -38.43 -10.46 -0.33
C LYS A 29 -37.32 -9.41 -0.14
N ASP A 30 -36.20 -9.83 0.44
CA ASP A 30 -34.98 -9.04 0.41
C ASP A 30 -34.55 -8.92 -1.06
N ILE A 31 -34.87 -7.79 -1.67
CA ILE A 31 -34.30 -7.40 -2.96
C ILE A 31 -32.86 -6.97 -2.65
N SER A 32 -31.95 -7.93 -2.52
CA SER A 32 -30.56 -7.63 -2.38
C SER A 32 -30.07 -6.88 -3.63
N MET A 33 -29.61 -5.66 -3.42
CA MET A 33 -29.08 -4.86 -4.51
C MET A 33 -27.76 -5.47 -4.99
N LYS A 34 -27.67 -5.74 -6.29
CA LYS A 34 -26.46 -6.27 -6.93
C LYS A 34 -25.55 -5.12 -7.36
N VAL A 35 -24.29 -5.18 -6.92
CA VAL A 35 -23.26 -4.18 -7.23
C VAL A 35 -22.17 -4.84 -8.06
N ASN A 36 -21.87 -4.29 -9.23
CA ASN A 36 -20.75 -4.74 -10.05
C ASN A 36 -19.43 -4.20 -9.47
N VAL A 37 -18.46 -5.07 -9.29
CA VAL A 37 -17.14 -4.76 -8.74
C VAL A 37 -16.08 -5.24 -9.72
N TYR A 38 -15.25 -4.34 -10.22
CA TYR A 38 -14.06 -4.71 -10.96
C TYR A 38 -13.01 -5.22 -10.00
N VAL A 39 -12.25 -6.21 -10.42
CA VAL A 39 -11.07 -6.71 -9.69
C VAL A 39 -9.85 -6.27 -10.47
N ALA A 40 -9.00 -5.49 -9.84
CA ALA A 40 -7.77 -5.02 -10.43
C ALA A 40 -6.57 -5.37 -9.54
N SER A 41 -5.46 -5.77 -10.16
CA SER A 41 -4.18 -5.98 -9.51
C SER A 41 -3.29 -4.77 -9.76
N ALA A 42 -2.80 -4.14 -8.70
CA ALA A 42 -1.91 -2.99 -8.74
C ALA A 42 -0.46 -3.42 -8.52
N PHE A 43 0.49 -2.66 -9.08
CA PHE A 43 1.93 -2.97 -9.03
C PHE A 43 2.28 -4.30 -9.70
N SER A 44 1.52 -4.67 -10.71
CA SER A 44 1.77 -5.90 -11.47
C SER A 44 3.09 -5.84 -12.23
N LYS A 45 3.66 -7.01 -12.48
CA LYS A 45 4.75 -7.21 -13.42
C LYS A 45 4.21 -8.06 -14.57
N ASP A 46 4.23 -7.50 -15.79
CA ASP A 46 3.81 -8.21 -17.01
C ASP A 46 2.39 -8.84 -16.86
N ASP A 47 1.44 -8.07 -16.33
CA ASP A 47 0.06 -8.47 -16.03
C ASP A 47 -0.07 -9.69 -15.09
N MET A 48 0.93 -9.87 -14.25
CA MET A 48 0.95 -10.92 -13.21
C MET A 48 1.32 -10.34 -11.84
N GLY A 49 0.97 -11.06 -10.78
CA GLY A 49 1.28 -10.67 -9.40
C GLY A 49 0.58 -9.37 -8.98
N GLY A 50 1.28 -8.56 -8.21
CA GLY A 50 0.74 -7.31 -7.69
C GLY A 50 -0.10 -7.50 -6.42
N ASN A 51 -0.84 -6.45 -6.07
CA ASN A 51 -1.74 -6.41 -4.93
C ASN A 51 -3.17 -6.12 -5.40
N ARG A 52 -4.11 -7.03 -5.10
CA ARG A 52 -5.49 -6.98 -5.57
C ARG A 52 -6.33 -5.97 -4.80
N ALA A 53 -7.21 -5.27 -5.52
CA ALA A 53 -8.25 -4.44 -4.94
C ALA A 53 -9.58 -4.62 -5.69
N GLY A 54 -10.67 -4.48 -4.95
CA GLY A 54 -11.98 -4.26 -5.57
C GLY A 54 -12.15 -2.80 -6.00
N VAL A 55 -12.83 -2.55 -7.11
CA VAL A 55 -13.14 -1.21 -7.59
C VAL A 55 -14.62 -1.15 -7.96
N VAL A 56 -15.36 -0.32 -7.26
CA VAL A 56 -16.78 -0.03 -7.52
C VAL A 56 -16.88 1.32 -8.18
N LEU A 57 -17.40 1.36 -9.40
CA LEU A 57 -17.71 2.62 -10.10
C LEU A 57 -19.17 2.96 -9.81
N GLY A 58 -19.37 3.95 -8.93
CA GLY A 58 -20.68 4.14 -8.38
C GLY A 58 -21.46 5.32 -8.92
N GLU A 59 -22.62 5.04 -9.51
CA GLU A 59 -23.80 5.91 -9.46
C GLU A 59 -24.71 5.52 -8.28
N THR A 60 -24.51 4.36 -7.69
CA THR A 60 -25.34 3.81 -6.61
C THR A 60 -24.96 4.44 -5.27
N LYS A 61 -25.95 4.99 -4.59
CA LYS A 61 -25.77 5.57 -3.26
C LYS A 61 -25.65 4.46 -2.22
N LEU A 62 -24.44 3.96 -2.01
CA LEU A 62 -24.11 3.00 -0.96
C LEU A 62 -23.76 3.74 0.33
N ASN A 63 -24.34 3.31 1.43
CA ASN A 63 -23.93 3.77 2.76
C ASN A 63 -22.65 3.06 3.24
N LYS A 64 -22.10 3.48 4.38
CA LYS A 64 -20.83 2.93 4.90
C LYS A 64 -20.92 1.45 5.25
N ALA A 65 -22.05 0.99 5.79
CA ALA A 65 -22.25 -0.39 6.15
C ALA A 65 -22.28 -1.30 4.91
N GLU A 66 -22.98 -0.87 3.86
CA GLU A 66 -23.03 -1.56 2.58
C GLU A 66 -21.65 -1.64 1.91
N LYS A 67 -20.86 -0.55 1.91
CA LYS A 67 -19.49 -0.53 1.39
C LYS A 67 -18.58 -1.49 2.16
N THR A 68 -18.68 -1.51 3.49
CA THR A 68 -17.95 -2.45 4.34
C THR A 68 -18.35 -3.89 4.07
N ALA A 69 -19.65 -4.16 3.88
CA ALA A 69 -20.15 -5.50 3.54
C ALA A 69 -19.63 -5.98 2.19
N ILE A 70 -19.60 -5.11 1.18
CA ILE A 70 -18.98 -5.42 -0.13
C ILE A 70 -17.50 -5.76 0.04
N ALA A 71 -16.73 -4.94 0.74
CA ALA A 71 -15.30 -5.18 0.98
C ALA A 71 -15.07 -6.51 1.72
N TYR A 72 -15.92 -6.84 2.69
CA TYR A 72 -15.88 -8.11 3.41
C TYR A 72 -16.16 -9.31 2.50
N GLN A 73 -17.19 -9.23 1.64
CA GLN A 73 -17.54 -10.30 0.69
C GLN A 73 -16.44 -10.58 -0.32
N LEU A 74 -15.71 -9.55 -0.74
CA LEU A 74 -14.63 -9.68 -1.72
C LEU A 74 -13.38 -10.30 -1.10
N GLY A 75 -13.13 -10.06 0.21
CA GLY A 75 -12.00 -10.61 0.95
C GLY A 75 -10.63 -10.05 0.52
N TYR A 76 -10.60 -8.93 -0.24
CA TYR A 76 -9.37 -8.20 -0.52
C TYR A 76 -9.03 -7.27 0.65
N SER A 77 -7.77 -6.86 0.74
CA SER A 77 -7.35 -5.92 1.78
C SER A 77 -8.17 -4.62 1.72
N GLU A 78 -8.39 -4.08 0.52
CA GLU A 78 -9.24 -2.91 0.32
C GLU A 78 -10.09 -3.00 -0.95
N THR A 79 -11.21 -2.26 -0.89
CA THR A 79 -12.09 -1.96 -2.03
C THR A 79 -12.24 -0.45 -2.16
N ALA A 80 -11.97 0.08 -3.35
CA ALA A 80 -12.17 1.48 -3.69
C ALA A 80 -13.57 1.72 -4.26
N PHE A 81 -14.20 2.80 -3.81
CA PHE A 81 -15.48 3.30 -4.33
C PHE A 81 -15.24 4.65 -5.01
N VAL A 82 -15.49 4.69 -6.32
CA VAL A 82 -15.30 5.88 -7.15
C VAL A 82 -16.59 6.66 -7.22
N LEU A 83 -16.56 7.89 -6.75
CA LEU A 83 -17.71 8.78 -6.65
C LEU A 83 -17.45 10.08 -7.41
N LYS A 84 -18.50 10.84 -7.70
CA LYS A 84 -18.39 12.22 -8.20
C LYS A 84 -17.83 13.11 -7.09
N SER A 85 -16.91 14.02 -7.45
CA SER A 85 -16.40 15.08 -6.56
C SER A 85 -16.86 16.44 -7.03
N GLY A 86 -17.08 17.35 -6.09
CA GLY A 86 -17.25 18.77 -6.39
C GLY A 86 -15.94 19.58 -6.36
N LYS A 87 -14.80 18.92 -6.04
CA LYS A 87 -13.51 19.57 -5.79
C LYS A 87 -12.35 18.97 -6.58
N ALA A 88 -12.57 17.80 -7.17
CA ALA A 88 -11.57 17.01 -7.88
C ALA A 88 -12.22 16.28 -9.05
N ASP A 89 -11.44 15.60 -9.88
CA ASP A 89 -11.97 14.81 -11.00
C ASP A 89 -12.75 13.59 -10.49
N PHE A 90 -12.25 12.96 -9.41
CA PHE A 90 -12.90 11.83 -8.76
C PHE A 90 -12.85 11.98 -7.24
N LYS A 91 -13.83 11.40 -6.54
CA LYS A 91 -13.74 11.14 -5.11
C LYS A 91 -13.54 9.64 -4.91
N LEU A 92 -12.51 9.26 -4.13
CA LEU A 92 -12.23 7.87 -3.79
C LEU A 92 -12.43 7.64 -2.30
N GLU A 93 -13.23 6.64 -1.99
CA GLU A 93 -13.40 6.12 -0.63
C GLU A 93 -12.89 4.68 -0.59
N TYR A 94 -12.14 4.34 0.45
CA TYR A 94 -11.48 3.03 0.58
C TYR A 94 -12.01 2.29 1.80
N PHE A 95 -12.42 1.04 1.60
CA PHE A 95 -12.96 0.20 2.65
C PHE A 95 -12.20 -1.12 2.74
N THR A 96 -11.77 -1.45 3.96
CA THR A 96 -11.34 -2.79 4.36
C THR A 96 -12.55 -3.63 4.74
N PRO A 97 -12.41 -4.95 4.96
CA PRO A 97 -13.46 -5.78 5.54
C PRO A 97 -14.01 -5.30 6.91
N THR A 98 -13.31 -4.40 7.58
CA THR A 98 -13.66 -3.90 8.92
C THR A 98 -14.06 -2.42 8.97
N GLY A 99 -13.88 -1.67 7.87
CA GLY A 99 -14.26 -0.26 7.82
C GLY A 99 -13.46 0.61 6.86
N GLU A 100 -13.77 1.90 6.89
CA GLU A 100 -13.18 2.90 6.01
C GLU A 100 -11.76 3.30 6.42
N VAL A 101 -10.83 3.32 5.47
CA VAL A 101 -9.48 3.86 5.62
C VAL A 101 -9.30 5.16 4.82
N PRO A 102 -8.45 6.09 5.27
CA PRO A 102 -8.39 7.43 4.67
C PRO A 102 -7.71 7.47 3.30
N LEU A 103 -6.84 6.52 2.99
CA LEU A 103 -6.10 6.43 1.73
C LEU A 103 -5.57 5.01 1.55
N CYS A 104 -5.53 4.55 0.29
CA CYS A 104 -4.91 3.28 -0.07
C CYS A 104 -4.22 3.40 -1.44
N GLY A 105 -2.89 3.21 -1.48
CA GLY A 105 -2.09 3.38 -2.69
C GLY A 105 -2.40 2.34 -3.77
N HIS A 106 -2.41 1.04 -3.42
CA HIS A 106 -2.66 -0.01 -4.41
C HIS A 106 -4.11 0.03 -4.93
N ALA A 107 -5.09 0.34 -4.08
CA ALA A 107 -6.47 0.49 -4.53
C ALA A 107 -6.64 1.73 -5.44
N THR A 108 -5.82 2.79 -5.26
CA THR A 108 -5.78 3.94 -6.18
C THR A 108 -5.22 3.52 -7.55
N VAL A 109 -4.07 2.84 -7.57
CA VAL A 109 -3.47 2.33 -8.83
C VAL A 109 -4.45 1.38 -9.54
N GLY A 110 -5.06 0.45 -8.80
CA GLY A 110 -6.10 -0.45 -9.33
C GLY A 110 -7.31 0.30 -9.89
N THR A 111 -7.76 1.36 -9.21
CA THR A 111 -8.85 2.23 -9.68
C THR A 111 -8.50 2.88 -11.02
N PHE A 112 -7.31 3.45 -11.15
CA PHE A 112 -6.88 4.09 -12.38
C PHE A 112 -6.64 3.08 -13.52
N ALA A 113 -6.21 1.86 -13.21
CA ALA A 113 -6.16 0.77 -14.18
C ALA A 113 -7.57 0.44 -14.72
N VAL A 114 -8.59 0.37 -13.85
CA VAL A 114 -10.00 0.17 -14.26
C VAL A 114 -10.52 1.35 -15.07
N LEU A 115 -10.28 2.60 -14.63
CA LEU A 115 -10.73 3.80 -15.36
C LEU A 115 -10.09 3.86 -16.75
N ARG A 116 -8.79 3.52 -16.88
CA ARG A 116 -8.10 3.43 -18.16
C ARG A 116 -8.69 2.32 -19.05
N HIS A 117 -8.89 1.13 -18.52
CA HIS A 117 -9.50 0.00 -19.22
C HIS A 117 -10.87 0.38 -19.81
N LEU A 118 -11.63 1.22 -19.11
CA LEU A 118 -12.95 1.70 -19.53
C LEU A 118 -12.89 3.00 -20.34
N HIS A 119 -11.70 3.47 -20.75
CA HIS A 119 -11.50 4.73 -21.48
C HIS A 119 -12.12 5.96 -20.80
N ARG A 120 -12.08 6.03 -19.46
CA ARG A 120 -12.65 7.13 -18.66
C ARG A 120 -11.60 8.15 -18.18
N LEU A 121 -10.35 8.05 -18.62
CA LEU A 121 -9.31 9.04 -18.38
C LEU A 121 -9.15 9.91 -19.61
N ASP A 122 -9.42 11.21 -19.47
CA ASP A 122 -9.43 12.21 -20.55
C ASP A 122 -8.15 13.06 -20.59
N LYS A 123 -7.31 12.92 -19.58
CA LYS A 123 -6.04 13.68 -19.43
C LYS A 123 -5.00 12.84 -18.66
N PRO A 124 -3.72 13.20 -18.75
CA PRO A 124 -2.67 12.42 -18.10
C PRO A 124 -2.61 12.62 -16.57
N CYS A 125 -3.13 13.74 -16.04
CA CYS A 125 -3.07 14.05 -14.61
C CYS A 125 -4.46 14.35 -14.07
N HIS A 126 -4.85 13.64 -13.01
CA HIS A 126 -6.16 13.78 -12.36
C HIS A 126 -5.99 14.12 -10.89
N ALA A 127 -6.87 14.97 -10.38
CA ALA A 127 -7.04 15.19 -8.95
C ALA A 127 -8.01 14.18 -8.37
N ILE A 128 -7.68 13.58 -7.23
CA ILE A 128 -8.58 12.72 -6.47
C ILE A 128 -8.85 13.33 -5.09
N GLU A 129 -10.13 13.39 -4.72
CA GLU A 129 -10.54 13.73 -3.37
C GLU A 129 -10.55 12.45 -2.52
N THR A 130 -9.83 12.46 -1.41
CA THR A 130 -9.79 11.36 -0.45
C THR A 130 -10.04 11.89 0.96
N LYS A 131 -10.22 11.00 1.93
CA LYS A 131 -10.31 11.41 3.34
C LYS A 131 -9.00 12.00 3.89
N SER A 132 -7.87 11.72 3.23
CA SER A 132 -6.54 12.31 3.53
C SER A 132 -6.31 13.67 2.87
N GLY A 133 -7.20 14.10 1.99
CA GLY A 133 -7.09 15.34 1.23
C GLY A 133 -7.16 15.12 -0.28
N ILE A 134 -6.81 16.17 -1.04
CA ILE A 134 -6.71 16.10 -2.50
C ILE A 134 -5.28 15.69 -2.86
N LEU A 135 -5.16 14.70 -3.74
CA LEU A 135 -3.90 14.17 -4.25
C LEU A 135 -3.93 14.17 -5.77
N ARG A 136 -2.78 14.24 -6.40
CA ARG A 136 -2.63 14.08 -7.85
C ARG A 136 -2.23 12.66 -8.20
N VAL A 137 -2.85 12.14 -9.27
CA VAL A 137 -2.53 10.84 -9.87
C VAL A 137 -2.24 11.08 -11.35
N THR A 138 -1.07 10.68 -11.78
CA THR A 138 -0.68 10.72 -13.19
C THR A 138 -0.82 9.33 -13.78
N ALA A 139 -1.51 9.24 -14.91
CA ALA A 139 -1.62 8.02 -15.71
C ALA A 139 -1.00 8.30 -17.08
N SER A 140 0.19 7.76 -17.32
CA SER A 140 0.92 7.96 -18.57
C SER A 140 0.40 7.07 -19.70
N GLY A 141 0.71 7.44 -20.94
CA GLY A 141 0.22 6.74 -22.14
C GLY A 141 0.62 5.27 -22.20
N ASP A 142 1.81 4.93 -21.66
CA ASP A 142 2.30 3.55 -21.54
C ASP A 142 1.62 2.72 -20.44
N GLY A 143 0.81 3.36 -19.57
CA GLY A 143 0.04 2.72 -18.51
C GLY A 143 0.61 2.83 -17.12
N LEU A 144 1.74 3.49 -16.95
CA LEU A 144 2.28 3.74 -15.63
C LEU A 144 1.38 4.73 -14.88
N ILE A 145 0.95 4.36 -13.67
CA ILE A 145 0.10 5.16 -12.79
C ILE A 145 0.94 5.55 -11.58
N LEU A 146 1.09 6.84 -11.33
CA LEU A 146 1.86 7.39 -10.21
C LEU A 146 0.98 8.30 -9.37
N MET A 147 1.03 8.17 -8.06
CA MET A 147 0.32 8.98 -7.08
C MET A 147 1.31 9.79 -6.24
N GLU A 148 1.08 11.09 -6.11
CA GLU A 148 1.87 11.95 -5.23
C GLU A 148 1.82 11.47 -3.78
N GLN A 149 2.94 11.67 -3.08
CA GLN A 149 3.10 11.39 -1.67
C GLN A 149 3.55 12.65 -0.92
N ASN A 150 3.47 12.60 0.40
CA ASN A 150 4.01 13.68 1.22
C ASN A 150 5.55 13.73 1.11
N ALA A 151 6.11 14.92 1.33
CA ALA A 151 7.55 15.07 1.46
C ALA A 151 8.12 14.12 2.53
N PRO A 152 9.33 13.56 2.31
CA PRO A 152 9.90 12.61 3.24
C PRO A 152 10.23 13.25 4.58
N ARG A 153 10.05 12.49 5.65
CA ARG A 153 10.51 12.81 7.00
C ARG A 153 11.44 11.73 7.48
N PHE A 154 12.64 12.12 7.84
CA PHE A 154 13.66 11.25 8.39
C PHE A 154 13.67 11.39 9.90
N TYR A 155 13.62 10.27 10.59
CA TYR A 155 13.62 10.18 12.03
C TYR A 155 14.94 9.56 12.54
N GLU A 156 14.96 9.03 13.74
CA GLU A 156 16.11 8.40 14.35
C GLU A 156 16.68 7.23 13.55
N THR A 157 17.98 7.04 13.66
CA THR A 157 18.66 5.81 13.24
C THR A 157 18.61 4.78 14.37
N LEU A 158 18.59 3.51 14.00
CA LEU A 158 18.61 2.38 14.92
C LEU A 158 19.95 1.65 14.83
N ASN A 159 20.33 0.99 15.93
CA ASN A 159 21.48 0.11 15.95
C ASN A 159 21.08 -1.33 15.56
N LYS A 160 22.08 -2.14 15.21
CA LYS A 160 21.86 -3.57 14.93
C LYS A 160 21.25 -4.32 16.12
N ASP A 161 21.64 -3.94 17.34
CA ASP A 161 21.16 -4.55 18.57
C ASP A 161 19.65 -4.37 18.77
N ASP A 162 19.06 -3.27 18.25
CA ASP A 162 17.62 -3.03 18.28
C ASP A 162 16.85 -4.08 17.46
N LEU A 163 17.51 -4.69 16.46
CA LEU A 163 16.92 -5.64 15.52
C LEU A 163 17.27 -7.11 15.82
N GLN A 164 18.19 -7.39 16.72
CA GLN A 164 18.72 -8.75 16.98
C GLN A 164 17.64 -9.76 17.40
N ARG A 165 16.52 -9.28 17.95
CA ARG A 165 15.37 -10.12 18.31
C ARG A 165 14.38 -10.31 17.15
N CYS A 166 14.48 -9.46 16.13
CA CYS A 166 13.56 -9.48 15.00
C CYS A 166 14.00 -10.46 13.91
N PHE A 167 15.32 -10.52 13.65
CA PHE A 167 15.96 -11.40 12.66
C PHE A 167 17.48 -11.42 12.86
N PRO A 168 18.19 -12.38 12.24
CA PRO A 168 19.66 -12.45 12.30
C PRO A 168 20.30 -11.14 11.81
N THR A 169 21.23 -10.58 12.56
CA THR A 169 21.86 -9.28 12.26
C THR A 169 23.13 -9.38 11.42
N ASP A 170 23.66 -10.58 11.22
CA ASP A 170 24.80 -10.88 10.33
C ASP A 170 24.49 -10.68 8.85
N ILE A 171 23.19 -10.68 8.50
CA ILE A 171 22.72 -10.41 7.13
C ILE A 171 22.58 -8.92 6.80
N LEU A 172 22.76 -8.02 7.78
CA LEU A 172 22.59 -6.58 7.56
C LEU A 172 23.76 -5.99 6.77
N ALA A 173 23.46 -5.07 5.85
CA ALA A 173 24.49 -4.27 5.19
C ALA A 173 25.14 -3.28 6.18
N HIS A 174 26.41 -2.92 5.93
CA HIS A 174 27.19 -2.08 6.82
C HIS A 174 27.38 -0.65 6.31
N ASP A 175 27.08 -0.42 5.05
CA ASP A 175 27.33 0.82 4.32
C ASP A 175 26.17 1.82 4.37
N MET A 176 25.03 1.41 4.93
CA MET A 176 23.82 2.23 5.02
C MET A 176 23.17 2.11 6.41
N PRO A 177 22.66 3.22 7.00
CA PRO A 177 22.08 3.18 8.33
C PRO A 177 20.69 2.55 8.35
N ILE A 178 20.35 1.85 9.41
CA ILE A 178 18.97 1.50 9.72
C ILE A 178 18.26 2.77 10.17
N GLN A 179 17.21 3.19 9.49
CA GLN A 179 16.56 4.46 9.79
C GLN A 179 15.04 4.41 9.67
N ILE A 180 14.36 5.16 10.52
CA ILE A 180 12.93 5.38 10.41
C ILE A 180 12.69 6.51 9.42
N VAL A 181 11.90 6.23 8.37
CA VAL A 181 11.53 7.21 7.33
C VAL A 181 10.03 7.14 7.08
N SER A 182 9.45 8.25 6.65
CA SER A 182 8.02 8.34 6.31
C SER A 182 7.78 9.26 5.14
N THR A 183 6.94 8.83 4.22
CA THR A 183 6.28 9.68 3.23
C THR A 183 4.75 9.72 3.44
N GLY A 184 4.31 9.21 4.57
CA GLY A 184 2.90 9.11 5.01
C GLY A 184 2.80 8.28 6.27
N LEU A 185 3.31 7.06 6.22
CA LEU A 185 3.45 6.15 7.36
C LEU A 185 4.93 5.95 7.67
N LYS A 186 5.26 5.73 8.94
CA LYS A 186 6.64 5.50 9.38
C LYS A 186 6.99 4.03 9.23
N ASP A 187 8.08 3.74 8.54
CA ASP A 187 8.67 2.41 8.44
C ASP A 187 10.13 2.42 8.90
N ILE A 188 10.57 1.31 9.46
CA ILE A 188 11.97 1.06 9.77
C ILE A 188 12.61 0.49 8.51
N LEU A 189 13.44 1.27 7.83
CA LEU A 189 14.18 0.84 6.66
C LEU A 189 15.43 0.07 7.07
N VAL A 190 15.56 -1.16 6.58
CA VAL A 190 16.62 -2.08 6.99
C VAL A 190 17.40 -2.56 5.77
N PRO A 191 18.65 -2.07 5.59
CA PRO A 191 19.50 -2.54 4.50
C PRO A 191 20.02 -3.96 4.79
N VAL A 192 19.90 -4.84 3.80
CA VAL A 192 20.35 -6.24 3.85
C VAL A 192 21.46 -6.46 2.81
N SER A 193 22.45 -7.26 3.16
CA SER A 193 23.71 -7.41 2.44
C SER A 193 23.56 -7.97 1.01
N SER A 194 22.58 -8.83 0.77
CA SER A 194 22.29 -9.36 -0.57
C SER A 194 20.83 -9.76 -0.76
N PRO A 195 20.34 -9.82 -2.03
CA PRO A 195 19.02 -10.34 -2.33
C PRO A 195 18.74 -11.73 -1.77
N GLU A 196 19.73 -12.63 -1.81
CA GLU A 196 19.62 -14.01 -1.32
C GLU A 196 19.50 -14.04 0.22
N ALA A 197 20.23 -13.15 0.92
CA ALA A 197 20.11 -12.99 2.37
C ALA A 197 18.72 -12.47 2.76
N LEU A 198 18.20 -11.49 2.00
CA LEU A 198 16.87 -10.95 2.19
C LEU A 198 15.78 -12.02 1.96
N GLU A 199 15.92 -12.83 0.91
CA GLU A 199 14.95 -13.88 0.58
C GLU A 199 14.88 -14.96 1.67
N ARG A 200 16.04 -15.34 2.23
CA ARG A 200 16.15 -16.33 3.33
C ARG A 200 15.84 -15.78 4.71
N MET A 201 15.66 -14.46 4.86
CA MET A 201 15.35 -13.84 6.16
C MET A 201 14.05 -14.41 6.75
N ILE A 202 14.12 -14.88 7.99
CA ILE A 202 12.96 -15.38 8.75
C ILE A 202 12.73 -14.43 9.93
N PRO A 203 11.71 -13.55 9.88
CA PRO A 203 11.41 -12.62 10.96
C PRO A 203 10.74 -13.30 12.16
N ASP A 204 11.10 -12.90 13.39
CA ASP A 204 10.23 -13.06 14.56
C ASP A 204 9.15 -11.99 14.51
N PHE A 205 7.97 -12.35 14.04
CA PHE A 205 6.85 -11.41 13.89
C PHE A 205 6.39 -10.80 15.21
N ALA A 206 6.55 -11.51 16.35
CA ALA A 206 6.21 -10.97 17.65
C ALA A 206 7.22 -9.89 18.06
N ALA A 207 8.51 -10.11 17.81
CA ALA A 207 9.55 -9.11 18.05
C ALA A 207 9.40 -7.90 17.12
N VAL A 208 9.16 -8.10 15.82
CA VAL A 208 8.89 -7.01 14.88
C VAL A 208 7.68 -6.19 15.33
N SER A 209 6.60 -6.83 15.79
CA SER A 209 5.40 -6.14 16.29
C SER A 209 5.70 -5.30 17.54
N ARG A 210 6.54 -5.81 18.46
CA ARG A 210 6.96 -5.05 19.65
C ARG A 210 7.81 -3.83 19.26
N LEU A 211 8.83 -4.02 18.44
CA LEU A 211 9.69 -2.94 17.95
C LEU A 211 8.87 -1.86 17.20
N SER A 212 7.97 -2.27 16.32
CA SER A 212 7.11 -1.34 15.60
C SER A 212 6.25 -0.48 16.54
N ARG A 213 5.73 -1.08 17.62
CA ARG A 213 4.94 -0.37 18.64
C ARG A 213 5.82 0.60 19.44
N GLU A 214 6.99 0.18 19.87
CA GLU A 214 7.95 0.98 20.65
C GLU A 214 8.42 2.20 19.85
N LYS A 215 8.66 2.03 18.55
CA LYS A 215 9.14 3.08 17.65
C LYS A 215 8.01 3.89 16.97
N ASP A 216 6.76 3.61 17.28
CA ASP A 216 5.57 4.21 16.61
C ASP A 216 5.62 4.09 15.09
N CYS A 217 6.05 2.93 14.59
CA CYS A 217 6.16 2.58 13.18
C CYS A 217 5.06 1.60 12.75
N VAL A 218 4.81 1.51 11.44
CA VAL A 218 3.92 0.49 10.88
C VAL A 218 4.61 -0.87 10.91
N GLY A 219 5.87 -0.91 10.51
CA GLY A 219 6.61 -2.14 10.43
C GLY A 219 8.07 -1.95 10.02
N VAL A 220 8.62 -3.03 9.52
CA VAL A 220 9.97 -3.10 8.97
C VAL A 220 9.89 -3.28 7.46
N HIS A 221 10.58 -2.42 6.73
CA HIS A 221 10.80 -2.54 5.30
C HIS A 221 12.26 -2.88 5.04
N ALA A 222 12.53 -4.16 4.87
CA ALA A 222 13.87 -4.67 4.57
C ALA A 222 14.12 -4.63 3.06
N PHE A 223 15.32 -4.23 2.65
CA PHE A 223 15.68 -4.11 1.25
C PHE A 223 17.12 -4.52 0.99
N SER A 224 17.40 -4.97 -0.23
CA SER A 224 18.76 -5.19 -0.71
C SER A 224 18.93 -4.58 -2.09
N LEU A 225 20.00 -3.81 -2.28
CA LEU A 225 20.32 -3.20 -3.57
C LEU A 225 20.72 -4.27 -4.59
N VAL A 226 20.29 -4.08 -5.83
CA VAL A 226 20.73 -4.87 -6.98
C VAL A 226 21.92 -4.18 -7.59
N ARG A 227 23.11 -4.80 -7.52
CA ARG A 227 24.39 -4.19 -7.93
C ARG A 227 24.59 -4.15 -9.44
N GLU A 228 24.01 -5.08 -10.18
CA GLU A 228 24.00 -5.06 -11.63
C GLU A 228 22.62 -4.58 -12.06
N ALA A 229 22.59 -3.68 -13.06
CA ALA A 229 21.33 -3.24 -13.65
C ALA A 229 20.62 -4.47 -14.25
N GLY A 230 19.81 -5.13 -13.41
CA GLY A 230 18.99 -6.26 -13.81
C GLY A 230 17.98 -5.84 -14.89
N GLU A 231 17.27 -6.81 -15.46
CA GLU A 231 16.22 -6.55 -16.44
C GLU A 231 15.27 -5.45 -15.94
N GLY A 232 15.15 -4.37 -16.74
CA GLY A 232 14.24 -3.25 -16.48
C GLY A 232 14.68 -2.25 -15.42
N GLY A 233 16.01 -2.16 -15.11
CA GLY A 233 16.53 -1.11 -14.24
C GLY A 233 16.17 -1.27 -12.75
N LEU A 234 16.05 -2.52 -12.26
CA LEU A 234 15.71 -2.82 -10.88
C LEU A 234 16.74 -2.21 -9.92
N THR A 235 16.27 -1.40 -8.98
CA THR A 235 17.11 -0.73 -7.98
C THR A 235 17.33 -1.61 -6.74
N ALA A 236 16.26 -2.20 -6.20
CA ALA A 236 16.34 -3.07 -5.03
C ALA A 236 15.20 -4.11 -5.01
N VAL A 237 15.45 -5.20 -4.30
CA VAL A 237 14.42 -6.14 -3.87
C VAL A 237 14.05 -5.83 -2.43
N CYS A 238 12.76 -5.99 -2.09
CA CYS A 238 12.19 -5.56 -0.83
C CYS A 238 11.29 -6.62 -0.21
N ARG A 239 11.19 -6.59 1.12
CA ARG A 239 10.19 -7.32 1.91
C ARG A 239 9.62 -6.39 2.97
N ASN A 240 8.29 -6.37 3.12
CA ASN A 240 7.62 -5.52 4.10
C ASN A 240 6.87 -6.36 5.13
N PHE A 241 7.11 -6.06 6.41
CA PHE A 241 6.56 -6.78 7.55
C PHE A 241 5.81 -5.82 8.47
N ALA A 242 4.49 -5.98 8.60
CA ALA A 242 3.64 -5.14 9.45
C ALA A 242 2.78 -5.97 10.43
N PRO A 243 3.38 -6.87 11.24
CA PRO A 243 2.63 -7.80 12.10
C PRO A 243 1.85 -7.08 13.21
N LEU A 244 2.20 -5.85 13.57
CA LEU A 244 1.43 -5.00 14.48
C LEU A 244 -0.01 -4.75 13.99
N TYR A 245 -0.22 -4.81 12.68
CA TYR A 245 -1.51 -4.64 12.02
C TYR A 245 -2.09 -5.95 11.47
N GLY A 246 -1.55 -7.10 11.91
CA GLY A 246 -2.01 -8.42 11.46
C GLY A 246 -1.44 -8.87 10.11
N ILE A 247 -0.60 -8.07 9.48
CA ILE A 247 0.02 -8.36 8.18
C ILE A 247 1.43 -8.90 8.42
N LYS A 248 1.61 -10.22 8.29
CA LYS A 248 2.94 -10.82 8.47
C LYS A 248 3.91 -10.33 7.41
N GLU A 249 3.51 -10.35 6.15
CA GLU A 249 4.27 -9.84 5.01
C GLU A 249 3.30 -9.34 3.93
N GLU A 250 3.66 -8.26 3.23
CA GLU A 250 2.85 -7.64 2.18
C GLU A 250 3.52 -7.78 0.81
N SER A 251 2.72 -8.04 -0.24
CA SER A 251 3.23 -8.23 -1.61
C SER A 251 3.62 -6.94 -2.31
N ALA A 252 3.04 -5.81 -1.94
CA ALA A 252 3.38 -4.50 -2.49
C ALA A 252 3.00 -3.38 -1.50
N THR A 253 3.97 -2.55 -1.12
CA THR A 253 3.77 -1.45 -0.17
C THR A 253 4.28 -0.15 -0.77
N GLY A 254 3.39 0.63 -1.38
CA GLY A 254 3.75 1.87 -2.06
C GLY A 254 4.44 2.89 -1.16
N THR A 255 3.89 3.17 0.02
CA THR A 255 4.43 4.17 0.98
C THR A 255 5.83 3.82 1.48
N SER A 256 6.09 2.55 1.79
CA SER A 256 7.39 2.10 2.28
C SER A 256 8.46 2.16 1.19
N ASN A 257 8.11 1.76 -0.05
CA ASN A 257 9.01 1.89 -1.20
C ASN A 257 9.24 3.36 -1.58
N CYS A 258 8.25 4.23 -1.40
CA CYS A 258 8.40 5.67 -1.56
C CYS A 258 9.39 6.25 -0.53
N ALA A 259 9.27 5.85 0.74
CA ALA A 259 10.21 6.21 1.80
C ALA A 259 11.62 5.69 1.49
N LEU A 260 11.73 4.46 0.97
CA LEU A 260 13.01 3.86 0.55
C LEU A 260 13.67 4.67 -0.57
N ALA A 261 12.94 5.09 -1.60
CA ALA A 261 13.51 5.91 -2.67
C ALA A 261 14.09 7.23 -2.14
N CYS A 262 13.36 7.92 -1.25
CA CYS A 262 13.83 9.14 -0.60
C CYS A 262 15.06 8.89 0.29
N TYR A 263 15.10 7.75 0.98
CA TYR A 263 16.23 7.31 1.77
C TYR A 263 17.46 7.06 0.88
N LEU A 264 17.31 6.33 -0.20
CA LEU A 264 18.40 6.07 -1.16
C LEU A 264 18.93 7.36 -1.78
N TYR A 265 18.01 8.28 -2.15
CA TYR A 265 18.37 9.60 -2.65
C TYR A 265 19.23 10.37 -1.65
N ARG A 266 18.86 10.37 -0.38
CA ARG A 266 19.60 11.04 0.71
C ARG A 266 20.99 10.44 0.93
N TYR A 267 21.12 9.11 0.83
CA TYR A 267 22.37 8.39 1.11
C TYR A 267 23.24 8.15 -0.13
N GLY A 268 23.04 8.93 -1.18
CA GLY A 268 23.99 9.04 -2.30
C GLY A 268 23.57 8.37 -3.60
N LEU A 269 22.52 7.56 -3.61
CA LEU A 269 21.97 7.00 -4.86
C LEU A 269 20.95 7.98 -5.44
N LYS A 270 21.42 9.15 -5.91
CA LYS A 270 20.58 10.20 -6.47
C LYS A 270 20.20 9.89 -7.92
N GLN A 271 18.94 9.53 -8.13
CA GLN A 271 18.39 9.31 -9.46
C GLN A 271 16.91 9.75 -9.50
N PRO A 272 16.38 10.14 -10.68
CA PRO A 272 15.01 10.64 -10.80
C PRO A 272 13.95 9.53 -10.69
N GLY A 273 14.35 8.27 -10.86
CA GLY A 273 13.44 7.13 -10.83
C GLY A 273 14.07 5.91 -10.21
N TYR A 274 13.24 5.16 -9.47
CA TYR A 274 13.60 3.91 -8.80
C TYR A 274 12.59 2.85 -9.15
N VAL A 275 13.07 1.61 -9.28
CA VAL A 275 12.23 0.44 -9.50
C VAL A 275 12.52 -0.56 -8.39
N PHE A 276 11.49 -0.93 -7.65
CA PHE A 276 11.58 -1.90 -6.56
C PHE A 276 10.78 -3.14 -6.88
N GLU A 277 11.28 -4.29 -6.46
CA GLU A 277 10.55 -5.55 -6.56
C GLU A 277 10.26 -6.08 -5.15
N GLN A 278 9.00 -6.45 -4.89
CA GLN A 278 8.51 -6.95 -3.60
C GLN A 278 7.61 -8.17 -3.83
N GLY A 279 7.44 -9.02 -2.83
CA GLY A 279 6.48 -10.11 -2.87
C GLY A 279 7.00 -11.45 -3.43
N ARG A 280 8.31 -11.61 -3.64
CA ARG A 280 8.91 -12.89 -4.08
C ARG A 280 8.52 -14.05 -3.17
N ASN A 281 8.66 -13.88 -1.86
CA ASN A 281 8.35 -14.91 -0.87
C ASN A 281 6.85 -15.23 -0.75
N LEU A 282 5.99 -14.44 -1.38
CA LEU A 282 4.54 -14.63 -1.42
C LEU A 282 4.03 -15.18 -2.76
N ASN A 283 4.94 -15.50 -3.70
CA ASN A 283 4.59 -15.87 -5.08
C ASN A 283 3.67 -14.81 -5.76
N SER A 284 3.81 -13.55 -5.36
CA SER A 284 3.05 -12.42 -5.87
C SER A 284 4.00 -11.26 -6.12
N ILE A 285 4.83 -11.41 -7.16
CA ILE A 285 5.85 -10.42 -7.51
C ILE A 285 5.18 -9.13 -7.94
N SER A 286 5.61 -8.04 -7.31
CA SER A 286 5.13 -6.69 -7.58
C SER A 286 6.29 -5.80 -8.00
N ARG A 287 6.05 -4.90 -8.96
CA ARG A 287 6.99 -3.84 -9.37
C ARG A 287 6.44 -2.49 -8.98
N ILE A 288 7.18 -1.80 -8.12
CA ILE A 288 6.85 -0.49 -7.60
C ILE A 288 7.81 0.54 -8.20
N TYR A 289 7.25 1.55 -8.85
CA TYR A 289 7.97 2.64 -9.48
C TYR A 289 7.86 3.88 -8.61
N VAL A 290 8.99 4.52 -8.34
CA VAL A 290 9.03 5.78 -7.58
C VAL A 290 9.75 6.82 -8.40
N ARG A 291 9.18 8.02 -8.52
CA ARG A 291 9.85 9.21 -9.05
C ARG A 291 10.17 10.14 -7.91
N VAL A 292 11.39 10.63 -7.89
CA VAL A 292 11.87 11.60 -6.91
C VAL A 292 12.26 12.88 -7.66
N GLU A 293 11.68 13.98 -7.24
CA GLU A 293 12.04 15.32 -7.67
C GLU A 293 12.85 15.97 -6.57
N GLY A 294 14.00 16.53 -6.87
CA GLY A 294 14.85 17.15 -5.88
C GLY A 294 16.11 17.75 -6.46
N GLY A 295 16.81 18.50 -5.63
CA GLY A 295 18.14 19.05 -5.91
C GLY A 295 19.20 18.41 -5.02
N ASP A 296 20.34 19.08 -4.91
CA ASP A 296 21.50 18.52 -4.16
C ASP A 296 21.21 18.30 -2.68
N ASP A 297 20.35 19.09 -2.08
CA ASP A 297 20.15 19.10 -0.64
C ASP A 297 18.81 18.51 -0.15
N ALA A 298 17.78 18.41 -1.02
CA ALA A 298 16.46 17.98 -0.57
C ALA A 298 15.59 17.37 -1.69
N VAL A 299 14.72 16.45 -1.28
CA VAL A 299 13.59 15.97 -2.08
C VAL A 299 12.47 17.00 -2.02
N SER A 300 12.09 17.56 -3.18
CA SER A 300 11.02 18.54 -3.33
C SER A 300 9.66 17.90 -3.65
N GLY A 301 9.67 16.74 -4.30
CA GLY A 301 8.48 15.98 -4.65
C GLY A 301 8.77 14.50 -4.76
N VAL A 302 7.78 13.68 -4.47
CA VAL A 302 7.89 12.24 -4.64
C VAL A 302 6.54 11.65 -5.02
N SER A 303 6.56 10.71 -5.95
CA SER A 303 5.38 9.97 -6.38
C SER A 303 5.70 8.48 -6.49
N VAL A 304 4.72 7.65 -6.17
CA VAL A 304 4.84 6.19 -6.19
C VAL A 304 3.66 5.58 -6.93
N GLY A 305 3.94 4.50 -7.63
CA GLY A 305 2.92 3.75 -8.33
C GLY A 305 3.48 2.57 -9.10
N GLY A 306 2.78 2.18 -10.15
CA GLY A 306 3.13 1.04 -10.96
C GLY A 306 2.11 0.79 -12.05
N TYR A 307 2.28 -0.32 -12.73
CA TYR A 307 1.28 -0.81 -13.67
C TYR A 307 0.19 -1.57 -12.93
N GLY A 308 -1.00 -1.55 -13.50
CA GLY A 308 -2.11 -2.33 -13.00
C GLY A 308 -2.92 -2.91 -14.16
N TYR A 309 -3.51 -4.05 -13.94
CA TYR A 309 -4.40 -4.68 -14.92
C TYR A 309 -5.72 -5.07 -14.30
N VAL A 310 -6.75 -5.23 -15.15
CA VAL A 310 -8.09 -5.64 -14.74
C VAL A 310 -8.20 -7.16 -14.92
N GLU A 311 -8.39 -7.88 -13.83
CA GLU A 311 -8.56 -9.34 -13.84
C GLU A 311 -9.97 -9.75 -14.32
N GLY A 312 -10.96 -8.88 -14.13
CA GLY A 312 -12.34 -9.12 -14.47
C GLY A 312 -13.32 -8.38 -13.57
N SER A 313 -14.54 -8.89 -13.45
CA SER A 313 -15.56 -8.33 -12.57
C SER A 313 -16.28 -9.41 -11.77
N LYS A 314 -16.80 -9.03 -10.60
CA LYS A 314 -17.61 -9.85 -9.70
C LYS A 314 -18.89 -9.08 -9.35
N THR A 315 -19.91 -9.78 -8.89
CA THR A 315 -21.11 -9.18 -8.34
C THR A 315 -21.12 -9.38 -6.83
N ALA A 316 -21.24 -8.29 -6.08
CA ALA A 316 -21.51 -8.31 -4.64
C ALA A 316 -23.00 -8.01 -4.41
N ALA A 317 -23.55 -8.51 -3.31
CA ALA A 317 -24.94 -8.31 -2.91
C ALA A 317 -25.01 -7.56 -1.58
N VAL A 318 -25.85 -6.53 -1.49
CA VAL A 318 -26.13 -5.74 -0.28
C VAL A 318 -27.60 -5.48 -0.12
#